data_86146015766dac3bbff767b114202fd9
#
_entry.id   86146015766dac3bbff767b114202fd9
#
_cell.length_a   1.000
_cell.length_b   1.000
_cell.length_c   1.000
_cell.angle_alpha   90.00
_cell.angle_beta   90.00
_cell.angle_gamma   90.00
#
_symmetry.space_group_name_H-M   'P 1'
#
loop_
_entity.id
_entity.type
_entity.pdbx_description
1 polymer ?
#
loop_
_entity_poly.entity_id
_entity_poly.type
_entity_poly.pdbx_seq_one_letter_code
_entity_poly.pdbx_strand_id
1 'polypeptide(L)'
;MKKTIALLLAAILLLSLAACGQTAQPAEPAATEVPAEAPSEVESSAEPDNSHVDYSLRVAQMGTSIKAAMVVLANEMGYYAEEGLDVTFEPINNLNDGITAILSGSLDILPFGVIPTCTFVAQGADLTVIGGTIAEGSECVMTPENASTYTDGDLTWFAGKTVACVRPETGHMIMMQKIAQAGVDMTTVKFVELDGFQSVVEAVLKGEADVGFVNSGFGQNAKTQGLEVPFLVGEYAPNAVCCRQTALKSNVEANRDAYVRFEIANLRAMMLMLTDKETTIAKLVEFSGLDEQYVYNCIYDGVMKISMDPSANRVQEFYEIMQANGDIAADSEYDMTDHVDSGIYYDALTTVMERYPDFDGWTAMMEAYEENNL
;
A
#
# COMPACT_ATOMS: atom_id res chain seq x y z
N MET A 1 53.88 18.50 3.85
CA MET A 1 52.84 19.45 4.23
C MET A 1 51.57 18.67 4.59
N LYS A 2 51.58 17.85 5.63
CA LYS A 2 50.44 17.07 6.15
C LYS A 2 50.59 16.85 7.65
N LYS A 3 50.71 17.92 8.48
CA LYS A 3 50.80 17.82 9.93
C LYS A 3 50.40 19.11 10.69
N THR A 4 49.51 19.96 10.16
CA THR A 4 49.15 21.24 10.82
C THR A 4 47.67 21.60 10.82
N ILE A 5 46.72 20.62 10.69
CA ILE A 5 45.27 20.87 10.76
C ILE A 5 44.57 20.05 11.88
N ALA A 6 45.31 19.50 12.83
CA ALA A 6 44.73 18.66 13.88
C ALA A 6 44.74 19.32 15.29
N LEU A 7 44.82 20.66 15.40
CA LEU A 7 44.99 21.33 16.71
C LEU A 7 44.08 22.54 16.94
N LEU A 8 42.93 22.64 16.27
CA LEU A 8 42.03 23.81 16.38
C LEU A 8 40.52 23.42 16.64
N LEU A 9 40.23 22.20 17.07
CA LEU A 9 38.87 21.74 17.39
C LEU A 9 38.69 21.20 18.82
N ALA A 10 39.58 21.54 19.76
CA ALA A 10 39.55 21.06 21.15
C ALA A 10 39.45 22.15 22.22
N ALA A 11 38.91 23.36 21.90
CA ALA A 11 38.91 24.49 22.84
C ALA A 11 37.57 25.24 22.98
N ILE A 12 36.41 24.62 22.71
CA ILE A 12 35.09 25.23 22.97
C ILE A 12 34.19 24.20 23.65
N LEU A 13 34.55 23.75 24.83
CA LEU A 13 33.67 22.90 25.67
C LEU A 13 34.14 22.92 27.11
N LEU A 14 34.18 24.09 27.73
CA LEU A 14 34.34 24.26 29.19
C LEU A 14 34.10 25.73 29.52
N LEU A 15 32.86 26.13 29.84
CA LEU A 15 32.54 27.31 30.66
C LEU A 15 31.01 27.55 30.59
N SER A 16 30.26 26.98 31.56
CA SER A 16 29.11 27.62 32.19
C SER A 16 28.46 26.67 33.22
N LEU A 17 29.09 26.59 34.36
CA LEU A 17 28.49 26.16 35.61
C LEU A 17 28.71 27.31 36.60
N ALA A 18 27.62 27.66 37.29
CA ALA A 18 27.53 28.51 38.49
C ALA A 18 26.87 29.88 38.32
N ALA A 19 25.60 29.94 38.75
CA ALA A 19 25.17 30.97 39.72
C ALA A 19 23.80 30.59 40.30
N CYS A 20 23.79 30.14 41.55
CA CYS A 20 22.64 30.18 42.46
C CYS A 20 22.38 31.62 42.87
N GLY A 21 21.06 31.98 43.08
CA GLY A 21 20.67 33.24 43.70
C GLY A 21 19.16 33.20 44.04
N GLN A 22 18.87 32.96 45.34
CA GLN A 22 17.57 33.06 45.97
C GLN A 22 17.10 34.51 46.06
N THR A 23 15.77 34.69 46.19
CA THR A 23 14.94 35.63 47.00
C THR A 23 13.84 36.24 46.11
N ALA A 24 12.63 36.46 46.43
CA ALA A 24 11.82 36.51 47.62
C ALA A 24 10.34 36.56 47.17
N GLN A 25 9.47 36.05 48.00
CA GLN A 25 8.00 36.14 47.90
C GLN A 25 7.51 37.51 48.43
N PRO A 26 6.43 38.07 47.89
CA PRO A 26 5.43 38.62 48.78
C PRO A 26 3.98 38.31 48.43
N ALA A 27 3.26 37.89 49.46
CA ALA A 27 1.89 38.19 49.92
C ALA A 27 0.68 38.16 48.96
N GLU A 28 -0.23 37.29 49.35
CA GLU A 28 -1.66 37.24 49.01
C GLU A 28 -2.41 38.54 49.35
N PRO A 29 -3.55 38.77 48.69
CA PRO A 29 -4.78 39.06 49.44
C PRO A 29 -5.99 38.21 49.02
N ALA A 30 -6.62 37.73 50.08
CA ALA A 30 -8.01 37.41 50.40
C ALA A 30 -9.04 37.04 49.31
N ALA A 31 -9.67 35.90 49.58
CA ALA A 31 -10.80 35.26 48.95
C ALA A 31 -12.07 36.10 48.89
N THR A 32 -12.82 35.96 47.78
CA THR A 32 -14.25 36.21 47.75
C THR A 32 -14.91 34.94 47.19
N GLU A 33 -15.71 34.27 48.01
CA GLU A 33 -16.51 33.09 47.62
C GLU A 33 -17.63 33.50 46.68
N VAL A 34 -17.77 32.73 45.56
CA VAL A 34 -18.95 32.68 44.71
C VAL A 34 -19.35 31.21 44.58
N PRO A 35 -20.66 30.85 44.66
CA PRO A 35 -21.10 29.47 44.82
C PRO A 35 -20.85 28.62 43.60
N ALA A 36 -20.42 27.37 43.84
CA ALA A 36 -20.20 26.33 42.84
C ALA A 36 -21.52 25.87 42.21
N GLU A 37 -21.68 26.06 40.91
CA GLU A 37 -22.57 25.24 40.09
C GLU A 37 -21.88 23.90 39.82
N ALA A 38 -22.64 22.80 39.95
CA ALA A 38 -22.20 21.45 39.76
C ALA A 38 -21.77 21.23 38.28
N PRO A 39 -20.65 20.53 38.01
CA PRO A 39 -20.32 20.14 36.66
C PRO A 39 -21.29 19.05 36.17
N SER A 40 -21.94 19.30 35.01
CA SER A 40 -22.58 18.27 34.23
C SER A 40 -21.52 17.21 33.87
N GLU A 41 -21.84 15.96 34.15
CA GLU A 41 -21.09 14.81 33.72
C GLU A 41 -20.98 14.84 32.18
N VAL A 42 -19.80 15.13 31.68
CA VAL A 42 -19.41 14.82 30.31
C VAL A 42 -19.23 13.30 30.28
N GLU A 43 -20.10 12.60 29.59
CA GLU A 43 -19.90 11.19 29.28
C GLU A 43 -18.48 11.02 28.68
N SER A 44 -17.61 10.42 29.46
CA SER A 44 -16.33 9.92 29.04
C SER A 44 -16.61 8.91 27.93
N SER A 45 -16.16 9.22 26.71
CA SER A 45 -16.02 8.21 25.68
C SER A 45 -15.14 7.09 26.27
N ALA A 46 -15.75 5.93 26.49
CA ALA A 46 -15.04 4.77 26.98
C ALA A 46 -13.88 4.48 26.03
N GLU A 47 -12.65 4.47 26.55
CA GLU A 47 -11.54 3.84 25.87
C GLU A 47 -11.94 2.39 25.55
N PRO A 48 -11.61 1.84 24.37
CA PRO A 48 -11.95 0.47 24.05
C PRO A 48 -11.35 -0.43 25.15
N ASP A 49 -12.20 -1.26 25.74
CA ASP A 49 -11.78 -2.24 26.74
C ASP A 49 -10.90 -3.30 26.08
N ASN A 50 -9.58 -3.08 26.10
CA ASN A 50 -8.54 -3.99 25.60
C ASN A 50 -8.35 -5.24 26.49
N SER A 51 -9.36 -5.64 27.25
CA SER A 51 -9.26 -6.71 28.24
C SER A 51 -9.19 -8.12 27.62
N HIS A 52 -9.26 -8.28 26.27
CA HIS A 52 -9.25 -9.60 25.63
C HIS A 52 -8.49 -9.58 24.30
N VAL A 53 -7.16 -9.48 24.37
CA VAL A 53 -6.28 -9.70 23.21
C VAL A 53 -5.99 -11.20 23.10
N ASP A 54 -6.47 -11.82 22.03
CA ASP A 54 -6.24 -13.25 21.76
C ASP A 54 -4.95 -13.48 20.97
N TYR A 55 -4.60 -12.56 20.05
CA TYR A 55 -3.44 -12.68 19.16
C TYR A 55 -2.76 -11.33 18.94
N SER A 56 -1.43 -11.37 18.72
CA SER A 56 -0.64 -10.21 18.31
C SER A 56 -0.10 -10.44 16.89
N LEU A 57 -0.22 -9.44 16.01
CA LEU A 57 0.29 -9.49 14.63
C LEU A 57 1.14 -8.26 14.33
N ARG A 58 2.31 -8.48 13.72
CA ARG A 58 3.21 -7.44 13.22
C ARG A 58 2.99 -7.27 11.71
N VAL A 59 2.57 -6.09 11.31
CA VAL A 59 2.18 -5.79 9.93
C VAL A 59 3.14 -4.75 9.35
N ALA A 60 3.69 -5.01 8.18
CA ALA A 60 4.60 -4.08 7.54
C ALA A 60 3.91 -2.77 7.15
N GLN A 61 4.61 -1.64 7.33
CA GLN A 61 4.20 -0.33 6.87
C GLN A 61 5.34 0.39 6.13
N MET A 62 5.05 0.89 4.93
CA MET A 62 5.99 1.67 4.12
C MET A 62 5.75 3.17 4.30
N GLY A 63 6.34 3.75 5.33
CA GLY A 63 6.16 5.16 5.67
C GLY A 63 4.69 5.52 5.80
N THR A 64 4.26 6.58 5.13
CA THR A 64 2.86 7.06 5.11
C THR A 64 2.07 6.58 3.89
N SER A 65 2.49 5.48 3.26
CA SER A 65 1.82 4.94 2.06
C SER A 65 0.40 4.49 2.35
N ILE A 66 -0.55 4.93 1.51
CA ILE A 66 -1.95 4.51 1.54
C ILE A 66 -2.25 3.34 0.60
N LYS A 67 -1.23 2.65 0.07
CA LYS A 67 -1.45 1.45 -0.77
C LYS A 67 -2.12 0.30 0.00
N ALA A 68 -1.92 0.23 1.31
CA ALA A 68 -2.63 -0.67 2.20
C ALA A 68 -3.78 0.05 2.95
N ALA A 69 -4.56 0.89 2.25
CA ALA A 69 -5.54 1.80 2.85
C ALA A 69 -6.53 1.10 3.79
N MET A 70 -7.02 -0.09 3.43
CA MET A 70 -7.98 -0.81 4.28
C MET A 70 -7.34 -1.35 5.57
N VAL A 71 -6.07 -1.76 5.49
CA VAL A 71 -5.29 -2.19 6.67
C VAL A 71 -5.06 -1.01 7.63
N VAL A 72 -4.70 0.16 7.07
CA VAL A 72 -4.57 1.40 7.85
C VAL A 72 -5.91 1.80 8.45
N LEU A 73 -6.96 1.83 7.64
CA LEU A 73 -8.30 2.25 8.08
C LEU A 73 -8.86 1.32 9.16
N ALA A 74 -8.64 0.01 9.06
CA ALA A 74 -9.04 -0.95 10.09
C ALA A 74 -8.37 -0.66 11.44
N ASN A 75 -7.09 -0.26 11.43
CA ASN A 75 -6.36 0.16 12.62
C ASN A 75 -6.89 1.47 13.19
N GLU A 76 -7.03 2.51 12.35
CA GLU A 76 -7.48 3.84 12.75
C GLU A 76 -8.92 3.84 13.31
N MET A 77 -9.72 2.85 12.92
CA MET A 77 -11.08 2.66 13.40
C MET A 77 -11.17 1.70 14.59
N GLY A 78 -10.05 1.12 15.04
CA GLY A 78 -10.01 0.18 16.16
C GLY A 78 -10.59 -1.21 15.85
N TYR A 79 -10.84 -1.55 14.59
CA TYR A 79 -11.48 -2.81 14.20
C TYR A 79 -10.65 -4.03 14.55
N TYR A 80 -9.32 -3.94 14.54
CA TYR A 80 -8.46 -5.04 14.99
C TYR A 80 -8.65 -5.36 16.47
N ALA A 81 -8.69 -4.33 17.32
CA ALA A 81 -8.92 -4.49 18.76
C ALA A 81 -10.31 -5.10 19.05
N GLU A 82 -11.35 -4.70 18.30
CA GLU A 82 -12.69 -5.27 18.39
C GLU A 82 -12.76 -6.75 17.98
N GLU A 83 -11.85 -7.19 17.08
CA GLU A 83 -11.70 -8.61 16.70
C GLU A 83 -10.69 -9.36 17.62
N GLY A 84 -10.23 -8.75 18.73
CA GLY A 84 -9.31 -9.37 19.69
C GLY A 84 -7.87 -9.44 19.20
N LEU A 85 -7.46 -8.57 18.29
CA LEU A 85 -6.11 -8.50 17.74
C LEU A 85 -5.36 -7.28 18.29
N ASP A 86 -4.13 -7.50 18.74
CA ASP A 86 -3.12 -6.46 18.93
C ASP A 86 -2.26 -6.37 17.67
N VAL A 87 -2.49 -5.35 16.85
CA VAL A 87 -1.77 -5.13 15.59
C VAL A 87 -0.75 -4.02 15.77
N THR A 88 0.52 -4.33 15.49
CA THR A 88 1.60 -3.34 15.47
C THR A 88 2.11 -3.15 14.05
N PHE A 89 2.33 -1.87 13.65
CA PHE A 89 2.92 -1.55 12.37
C PHE A 89 4.45 -1.46 12.48
N GLU A 90 5.11 -2.30 11.69
CA GLU A 90 6.57 -2.35 11.62
C GLU A 90 7.06 -1.63 10.35
N PRO A 91 7.94 -0.62 10.49
CA PRO A 91 8.43 0.12 9.33
C PRO A 91 9.35 -0.73 8.46
N ILE A 92 9.10 -0.73 7.16
CA ILE A 92 10.00 -1.31 6.15
C ILE A 92 10.41 -0.26 5.13
N ASN A 93 11.63 -0.39 4.57
CA ASN A 93 12.15 0.53 3.56
C ASN A 93 11.93 0.01 2.14
N ASN A 94 11.92 -1.31 1.96
CA ASN A 94 11.65 -1.97 0.69
C ASN A 94 10.96 -3.32 0.89
N LEU A 95 10.38 -3.85 -0.18
CA LEU A 95 9.56 -5.06 -0.12
C LEU A 95 10.38 -6.34 0.13
N ASN A 96 11.63 -6.42 -0.34
CA ASN A 96 12.49 -7.58 -0.12
C ASN A 96 12.88 -7.72 1.35
N ASP A 97 13.12 -6.58 2.04
CA ASP A 97 13.34 -6.58 3.49
C ASP A 97 12.09 -7.09 4.23
N GLY A 98 10.89 -6.70 3.77
CA GLY A 98 9.62 -7.19 4.31
C GLY A 98 9.48 -8.72 4.19
N ILE A 99 9.75 -9.29 3.02
CA ILE A 99 9.74 -10.76 2.84
C ILE A 99 10.80 -11.44 3.73
N THR A 100 12.01 -10.87 3.79
CA THR A 100 13.07 -11.41 4.67
C THR A 100 12.65 -11.38 6.14
N ALA A 101 11.94 -10.33 6.56
CA ALA A 101 11.39 -10.22 7.92
C ALA A 101 10.31 -11.26 8.20
N ILE A 102 9.44 -11.57 7.22
CA ILE A 102 8.47 -12.68 7.32
C ILE A 102 9.20 -14.02 7.48
N LEU A 103 10.15 -14.31 6.61
CA LEU A 103 10.90 -15.57 6.64
C LEU A 103 11.71 -15.76 7.93
N SER A 104 12.16 -14.68 8.56
CA SER A 104 12.86 -14.72 9.86
C SER A 104 11.91 -14.74 11.07
N GLY A 105 10.59 -14.61 10.86
CA GLY A 105 9.59 -14.53 11.91
C GLY A 105 9.59 -13.23 12.71
N SER A 106 10.17 -12.15 12.17
CA SER A 106 10.12 -10.81 12.77
C SER A 106 8.97 -9.96 12.26
N LEU A 107 8.28 -10.40 11.23
CA LEU A 107 7.08 -9.81 10.65
C LEU A 107 6.06 -10.92 10.38
N ASP A 108 4.77 -10.64 10.49
CA ASP A 108 3.71 -11.61 10.27
C ASP A 108 2.97 -11.38 8.94
N ILE A 109 2.77 -10.12 8.52
CA ILE A 109 2.06 -9.78 7.28
C ILE A 109 2.76 -8.64 6.54
N LEU A 110 2.96 -8.81 5.22
CA LEU A 110 3.38 -7.77 4.29
C LEU A 110 2.22 -7.43 3.33
N PRO A 111 1.48 -6.31 3.54
CA PRO A 111 0.30 -5.96 2.73
C PRO A 111 0.66 -5.11 1.50
N PHE A 112 1.78 -5.39 0.85
CA PHE A 112 2.30 -4.63 -0.30
C PHE A 112 2.69 -5.57 -1.44
N GLY A 113 3.27 -5.02 -2.48
CA GLY A 113 3.63 -5.60 -3.76
C GLY A 113 3.80 -7.11 -3.86
N VAL A 114 3.11 -7.74 -4.82
CA VAL A 114 3.13 -9.19 -5.07
C VAL A 114 4.43 -9.70 -5.70
N ILE A 115 5.20 -8.82 -6.36
CA ILE A 115 6.42 -9.17 -7.11
C ILE A 115 7.43 -9.94 -6.24
N PRO A 116 7.85 -9.44 -5.05
CA PRO A 116 8.80 -10.18 -4.24
C PRO A 116 8.22 -11.49 -3.73
N THR A 117 6.92 -11.57 -3.45
CA THR A 117 6.26 -12.84 -3.07
C THR A 117 6.46 -13.89 -4.15
N CYS A 118 6.13 -13.56 -5.42
CA CYS A 118 6.35 -14.45 -6.56
C CYS A 118 7.83 -14.82 -6.73
N THR A 119 8.73 -13.84 -6.61
CA THR A 119 10.18 -14.07 -6.74
C THR A 119 10.72 -15.02 -5.68
N PHE A 120 10.33 -14.83 -4.41
CA PHE A 120 10.81 -15.68 -3.32
C PHE A 120 10.16 -17.07 -3.34
N VAL A 121 8.88 -17.20 -3.74
CA VAL A 121 8.24 -18.49 -3.97
C VAL A 121 8.96 -19.25 -5.09
N ALA A 122 9.31 -18.60 -6.19
CA ALA A 122 10.10 -19.21 -7.26
C ALA A 122 11.50 -19.71 -6.80
N GLN A 123 11.96 -19.25 -5.62
CA GLN A 123 13.19 -19.69 -4.97
C GLN A 123 12.92 -20.72 -3.85
N GLY A 124 11.68 -21.18 -3.69
CA GLY A 124 11.28 -22.20 -2.71
C GLY A 124 10.91 -21.67 -1.33
N ALA A 125 10.60 -20.37 -1.20
CA ALA A 125 10.16 -19.82 0.07
C ALA A 125 8.73 -20.28 0.44
N ASP A 126 8.51 -20.60 1.72
CA ASP A 126 7.24 -21.05 2.28
C ASP A 126 6.31 -19.86 2.58
N LEU A 127 5.91 -19.14 1.53
CA LEU A 127 5.04 -17.99 1.63
C LEU A 127 3.62 -18.31 1.14
N THR A 128 2.63 -17.58 1.65
CA THR A 128 1.26 -17.63 1.16
C THR A 128 0.66 -16.23 1.12
N VAL A 129 -0.23 -15.99 0.15
CA VAL A 129 -1.10 -14.81 0.06
C VAL A 129 -2.39 -15.13 0.79
N ILE A 130 -2.85 -14.24 1.68
CA ILE A 130 -4.07 -14.42 2.48
C ILE A 130 -5.18 -13.44 2.11
N GLY A 131 -4.86 -12.35 1.43
CA GLY A 131 -5.78 -11.30 1.05
C GLY A 131 -5.18 -10.32 0.05
N GLY A 132 -5.96 -9.34 -0.36
CA GLY A 132 -5.54 -8.25 -1.25
C GLY A 132 -5.44 -6.90 -0.54
N THR A 133 -4.96 -5.89 -1.28
CA THR A 133 -5.07 -4.47 -0.91
C THR A 133 -5.40 -3.64 -2.14
N ILE A 134 -4.62 -3.74 -3.21
CA ILE A 134 -4.83 -3.06 -4.48
C ILE A 134 -4.72 -4.06 -5.63
N ALA A 135 -5.72 -4.08 -6.51
CA ALA A 135 -5.66 -4.83 -7.76
C ALA A 135 -4.72 -4.15 -8.75
N GLU A 136 -4.86 -2.83 -8.94
CA GLU A 136 -4.03 -2.02 -9.81
C GLU A 136 -4.02 -0.55 -9.34
N GLY A 137 -2.99 0.22 -9.72
CA GLY A 137 -2.81 1.61 -9.34
C GLY A 137 -1.80 2.36 -10.22
N SER A 138 -1.51 1.84 -11.42
CA SER A 138 -0.50 2.42 -12.30
C SER A 138 -1.13 3.32 -13.35
N GLU A 139 -0.44 4.39 -13.71
CA GLU A 139 -0.88 5.47 -14.57
C GLU A 139 0.12 5.66 -15.70
N CYS A 140 -0.38 5.84 -16.92
CA CYS A 140 0.44 6.24 -18.06
C CYS A 140 0.59 7.76 -18.07
N VAL A 141 1.80 8.28 -18.28
CA VAL A 141 2.06 9.72 -18.39
C VAL A 141 2.74 10.04 -19.73
N MET A 142 2.26 11.07 -20.41
CA MET A 142 2.76 11.53 -21.70
C MET A 142 2.82 13.07 -21.74
N THR A 143 3.63 13.62 -22.65
CA THR A 143 3.48 15.03 -23.02
C THR A 143 2.14 15.25 -23.75
N PRO A 144 1.55 16.47 -23.75
CA PRO A 144 0.33 16.76 -24.54
C PRO A 144 0.49 16.45 -26.03
N GLU A 145 1.70 16.63 -26.57
CA GLU A 145 2.01 16.28 -27.96
C GLU A 145 1.86 14.79 -28.22
N ASN A 146 2.49 13.94 -27.40
CA ASN A 146 2.42 12.49 -27.53
C ASN A 146 1.01 11.97 -27.23
N ALA A 147 0.35 12.49 -26.20
CA ALA A 147 -1.03 12.14 -25.87
C ALA A 147 -2.00 12.42 -27.02
N SER A 148 -1.80 13.53 -27.77
CA SER A 148 -2.63 13.88 -28.93
C SER A 148 -2.49 12.90 -30.12
N THR A 149 -1.40 12.12 -30.17
CA THR A 149 -1.16 11.11 -31.20
C THR A 149 -1.56 9.69 -30.77
N TYR A 150 -1.80 9.51 -29.48
CA TYR A 150 -2.27 8.24 -28.94
C TYR A 150 -3.79 8.13 -29.14
N THR A 151 -4.24 7.00 -29.64
CA THR A 151 -5.66 6.67 -29.70
C THR A 151 -5.98 5.66 -28.60
N ASP A 152 -6.98 5.96 -27.80
CA ASP A 152 -7.39 5.09 -26.70
C ASP A 152 -7.65 3.65 -27.19
N GLY A 153 -7.05 2.68 -26.47
CA GLY A 153 -7.09 1.26 -26.81
C GLY A 153 -6.09 0.80 -27.86
N ASP A 154 -5.40 1.69 -28.58
CA ASP A 154 -4.43 1.33 -29.60
C ASP A 154 -3.01 1.20 -29.04
N LEU A 155 -2.67 0.03 -28.50
CA LEU A 155 -1.34 -0.26 -27.98
C LEU A 155 -0.27 -0.39 -29.08
N THR A 156 -0.64 -0.43 -30.36
CA THR A 156 0.36 -0.43 -31.47
C THR A 156 1.13 0.89 -31.54
N TRP A 157 0.60 1.96 -30.92
CA TRP A 157 1.25 3.26 -30.76
C TRP A 157 2.65 3.15 -30.11
N PHE A 158 2.86 2.14 -29.27
CA PHE A 158 4.12 1.94 -28.55
C PHE A 158 5.29 1.47 -29.47
N ALA A 159 5.03 1.08 -30.71
CA ALA A 159 6.08 0.68 -31.64
C ALA A 159 7.10 1.80 -31.86
N GLY A 160 8.37 1.50 -31.62
CA GLY A 160 9.48 2.45 -31.76
C GLY A 160 9.59 3.50 -30.64
N LYS A 161 8.76 3.44 -29.59
CA LYS A 161 8.75 4.41 -28.49
C LYS A 161 9.79 4.10 -27.43
N THR A 162 10.21 5.16 -26.72
CA THR A 162 10.98 5.08 -25.49
C THR A 162 10.05 5.21 -24.30
N VAL A 163 10.04 4.19 -23.42
CA VAL A 163 9.18 4.07 -22.24
C VAL A 163 10.02 4.20 -20.98
N ALA A 164 9.78 5.23 -20.18
CA ALA A 164 10.39 5.37 -18.86
C ALA A 164 9.58 4.59 -17.80
N CYS A 165 10.26 3.84 -16.96
CA CYS A 165 9.63 3.03 -15.92
C CYS A 165 10.53 2.88 -14.70
N VAL A 166 9.93 2.46 -13.58
CA VAL A 166 10.64 1.95 -12.40
C VAL A 166 10.58 0.42 -12.44
N ARG A 167 11.68 -0.26 -12.16
CA ARG A 167 11.69 -1.72 -12.04
C ARG A 167 12.19 -2.18 -10.66
N PRO A 168 11.55 -3.22 -10.10
CA PRO A 168 10.34 -3.89 -10.56
C PRO A 168 9.06 -3.09 -10.16
N GLU A 169 8.10 -3.04 -11.09
CA GLU A 169 6.78 -2.41 -10.85
C GLU A 169 5.71 -3.13 -11.69
N THR A 170 4.54 -3.43 -11.07
CA THR A 170 3.51 -4.29 -11.68
C THR A 170 2.91 -3.72 -12.95
N GLY A 171 2.59 -2.44 -12.97
CA GLY A 171 1.88 -1.82 -14.10
C GLY A 171 2.69 -1.84 -15.39
N HIS A 172 3.99 -1.48 -15.34
CA HIS A 172 4.80 -1.55 -16.56
C HIS A 172 5.03 -2.99 -17.03
N MET A 173 5.16 -3.96 -16.10
CA MET A 173 5.33 -5.38 -16.43
C MET A 173 4.09 -5.93 -17.15
N ILE A 174 2.89 -5.58 -16.66
CA ILE A 174 1.61 -5.88 -17.31
C ILE A 174 1.57 -5.23 -18.69
N MET A 175 1.91 -3.95 -18.81
CA MET A 175 1.86 -3.24 -20.08
C MET A 175 2.86 -3.79 -21.11
N MET A 176 4.04 -4.25 -20.71
CA MET A 176 4.95 -4.96 -21.60
C MET A 176 4.25 -6.14 -22.29
N GLN A 177 3.54 -6.96 -21.50
CA GLN A 177 2.79 -8.11 -22.04
C GLN A 177 1.62 -7.65 -22.94
N LYS A 178 0.85 -6.64 -22.52
CA LYS A 178 -0.28 -6.14 -23.30
C LYS A 178 0.15 -5.53 -24.63
N ILE A 179 1.24 -4.78 -24.65
CA ILE A 179 1.84 -4.22 -25.87
C ILE A 179 2.30 -5.35 -26.80
N ALA A 180 2.96 -6.38 -26.26
CA ALA A 180 3.38 -7.55 -27.06
C ALA A 180 2.16 -8.30 -27.62
N GLN A 181 1.11 -8.50 -26.83
CA GLN A 181 -0.15 -9.14 -27.26
C GLN A 181 -0.87 -8.34 -28.36
N ALA A 182 -0.73 -7.01 -28.38
CA ALA A 182 -1.23 -6.16 -29.47
C ALA A 182 -0.43 -6.30 -30.78
N GLY A 183 0.60 -7.14 -30.80
CA GLY A 183 1.40 -7.42 -31.99
C GLY A 183 2.58 -6.47 -32.23
N VAL A 184 2.93 -5.65 -31.23
CA VAL A 184 4.13 -4.80 -31.31
C VAL A 184 5.40 -5.65 -31.21
N ASP A 185 6.34 -5.42 -32.12
CA ASP A 185 7.69 -5.96 -32.00
C ASP A 185 8.41 -5.27 -30.83
N MET A 186 8.51 -5.97 -29.70
CA MET A 186 9.10 -5.44 -28.46
C MET A 186 10.58 -5.07 -28.60
N THR A 187 11.28 -5.55 -29.62
CA THR A 187 12.66 -5.12 -29.93
C THR A 187 12.73 -3.67 -30.41
N THR A 188 11.60 -3.12 -30.84
CA THR A 188 11.47 -1.70 -31.25
C THR A 188 11.15 -0.77 -30.08
N VAL A 189 10.65 -1.30 -28.97
CA VAL A 189 10.30 -0.51 -27.77
C VAL A 189 11.52 -0.43 -26.85
N LYS A 190 11.94 0.77 -26.52
CA LYS A 190 13.09 0.99 -25.64
C LYS A 190 12.60 1.31 -24.21
N PHE A 191 12.86 0.41 -23.26
CA PHE A 191 12.63 0.68 -21.85
C PHE A 191 13.82 1.38 -21.21
N VAL A 192 13.54 2.45 -20.44
CA VAL A 192 14.51 3.21 -19.64
C VAL A 192 14.13 3.06 -18.19
N GLU A 193 14.93 2.31 -17.43
CA GLU A 193 14.73 2.07 -16.01
C GLU A 193 15.29 3.23 -15.20
N LEU A 194 14.51 3.74 -14.25
CA LEU A 194 14.82 4.89 -13.41
C LEU A 194 14.57 4.56 -11.93
N ASP A 195 15.24 5.28 -11.04
CA ASP A 195 15.23 4.97 -9.60
C ASP A 195 13.93 5.40 -8.87
N GLY A 196 12.99 6.06 -9.56
CA GLY A 196 11.74 6.48 -8.93
C GLY A 196 10.77 7.19 -9.88
N PHE A 197 9.51 7.29 -9.48
CA PHE A 197 8.45 7.85 -10.32
C PHE A 197 8.63 9.34 -10.64
N GLN A 198 9.23 10.12 -9.75
CA GLN A 198 9.58 11.50 -10.06
C GLN A 198 10.58 11.58 -11.21
N SER A 199 11.57 10.70 -11.26
CA SER A 199 12.52 10.63 -12.37
C SER A 199 11.86 10.22 -13.70
N VAL A 200 10.83 9.35 -13.63
CA VAL A 200 10.01 8.99 -14.80
C VAL A 200 9.28 10.24 -15.34
N VAL A 201 8.61 10.99 -14.47
CA VAL A 201 7.92 12.24 -14.83
C VAL A 201 8.89 13.23 -15.49
N GLU A 202 10.08 13.40 -14.90
CA GLU A 202 11.10 14.30 -15.44
C GLU A 202 11.65 13.86 -16.81
N ALA A 203 11.87 12.55 -17.01
CA ALA A 203 12.33 12.01 -18.29
C ALA A 203 11.33 12.29 -19.42
N VAL A 204 10.03 12.12 -19.15
CA VAL A 204 8.97 12.44 -20.11
C VAL A 204 8.90 13.95 -20.38
N LEU A 205 8.97 14.80 -19.34
CA LEU A 205 8.96 16.27 -19.48
C LEU A 205 10.13 16.78 -20.33
N LYS A 206 11.31 16.17 -20.19
CA LYS A 206 12.52 16.54 -20.94
C LYS A 206 12.55 15.97 -22.37
N GLY A 207 11.59 15.10 -22.73
CA GLY A 207 11.58 14.38 -24.01
C GLY A 207 12.66 13.30 -24.12
N GLU A 208 13.21 12.84 -23.00
CA GLU A 208 14.14 11.70 -22.90
C GLU A 208 13.39 10.36 -23.02
N ALA A 209 12.08 10.38 -22.76
CA ALA A 209 11.14 9.30 -23.02
C ALA A 209 9.85 9.84 -23.64
N ASP A 210 9.24 9.05 -24.53
CA ASP A 210 7.97 9.38 -25.18
C ASP A 210 6.78 9.24 -24.22
N VAL A 211 6.89 8.28 -23.28
CA VAL A 211 5.85 7.87 -22.36
C VAL A 211 6.49 7.34 -21.08
N GLY A 212 5.77 7.43 -19.96
CA GLY A 212 6.21 6.87 -18.70
C GLY A 212 5.09 6.10 -18.00
N PHE A 213 5.46 5.13 -17.16
CA PHE A 213 4.55 4.49 -16.22
C PHE A 213 4.91 4.92 -14.79
N VAL A 214 3.92 5.44 -14.08
CA VAL A 214 4.00 5.84 -12.68
C VAL A 214 2.92 5.14 -11.87
N ASN A 215 2.89 5.29 -10.54
CA ASN A 215 1.99 4.53 -9.69
C ASN A 215 1.39 5.40 -8.60
N SER A 216 0.19 5.03 -8.14
CA SER A 216 -0.47 5.53 -6.93
C SER A 216 -0.52 7.05 -6.81
N GLY A 217 -1.06 7.71 -7.83
CA GLY A 217 -1.33 9.14 -7.81
C GLY A 217 -0.18 10.03 -8.29
N PHE A 218 0.97 9.48 -8.69
CA PHE A 218 2.03 10.28 -9.32
C PHE A 218 1.57 10.93 -10.65
N GLY A 219 0.53 10.38 -11.30
CA GLY A 219 -0.11 11.00 -12.45
C GLY A 219 -0.68 12.40 -12.14
N GLN A 220 -1.24 12.61 -10.93
CA GLN A 220 -1.68 13.94 -10.51
C GLN A 220 -0.49 14.93 -10.41
N ASN A 221 0.63 14.49 -9.83
CA ASN A 221 1.86 15.28 -9.81
C ASN A 221 2.34 15.59 -11.24
N ALA A 222 2.31 14.60 -12.14
CA ALA A 222 2.66 14.79 -13.55
C ALA A 222 1.75 15.82 -14.24
N LYS A 223 0.43 15.78 -14.00
CA LYS A 223 -0.53 16.78 -14.52
C LYS A 223 -0.21 18.21 -14.04
N THR A 224 0.15 18.39 -12.77
CA THR A 224 0.54 19.71 -12.25
C THR A 224 1.80 20.26 -12.92
N GLN A 225 2.64 19.39 -13.49
CA GLN A 225 3.86 19.74 -14.23
C GLN A 225 3.63 19.86 -15.74
N GLY A 226 2.40 19.68 -16.23
CA GLY A 226 2.02 19.88 -17.63
C GLY A 226 2.03 18.61 -18.48
N LEU A 227 2.10 17.41 -17.88
CA LEU A 227 1.87 16.14 -18.57
C LEU A 227 0.38 15.78 -18.59
N GLU A 228 0.04 14.84 -19.46
CA GLU A 228 -1.27 14.19 -19.55
C GLU A 228 -1.21 12.78 -18.96
N VAL A 229 -2.34 12.28 -18.47
CA VAL A 229 -2.56 10.89 -18.09
C VAL A 229 -3.61 10.30 -19.02
N PRO A 230 -3.21 9.76 -20.18
CA PRO A 230 -4.17 9.33 -21.20
C PRO A 230 -4.96 8.09 -20.79
N PHE A 231 -4.41 7.21 -19.93
CA PHE A 231 -5.11 6.03 -19.42
C PHE A 231 -4.52 5.53 -18.09
N LEU A 232 -5.30 4.72 -17.39
CA LEU A 232 -4.87 3.93 -16.25
C LEU A 232 -4.56 2.49 -16.70
N VAL A 233 -3.52 1.87 -16.18
CA VAL A 233 -3.15 0.49 -16.56
C VAL A 233 -4.28 -0.50 -16.24
N GLY A 234 -5.05 -0.24 -15.19
CA GLY A 234 -6.24 -1.03 -14.84
C GLY A 234 -7.33 -1.09 -15.91
N GLU A 235 -7.33 -0.18 -16.90
CA GLU A 235 -8.26 -0.23 -18.04
C GLU A 235 -7.91 -1.37 -18.99
N TYR A 236 -6.62 -1.73 -19.09
CA TYR A 236 -6.12 -2.85 -19.90
C TYR A 236 -6.02 -4.17 -19.13
N ALA A 237 -6.01 -4.09 -17.82
CA ALA A 237 -5.91 -5.24 -16.93
C ALA A 237 -6.80 -5.05 -15.68
N PRO A 238 -8.15 -5.08 -15.85
CA PRO A 238 -9.10 -4.73 -14.79
C PRO A 238 -9.03 -5.64 -13.57
N ASN A 239 -8.51 -6.86 -13.74
CA ASN A 239 -8.36 -7.86 -12.69
C ASN A 239 -6.89 -8.15 -12.37
N ALA A 240 -6.00 -7.19 -12.60
CA ALA A 240 -4.58 -7.33 -12.25
C ALA A 240 -4.37 -7.51 -10.73
N VAL A 241 -3.17 -7.90 -10.37
CA VAL A 241 -2.71 -7.94 -8.98
C VAL A 241 -1.49 -7.04 -8.81
N CYS A 242 -1.57 -6.08 -7.89
CA CYS A 242 -0.45 -5.21 -7.55
C CYS A 242 0.03 -5.50 -6.13
N CYS A 243 -0.83 -5.26 -5.14
CA CYS A 243 -0.49 -5.46 -3.73
C CYS A 243 -1.35 -6.57 -3.14
N ARG A 244 -0.69 -7.51 -2.49
CA ARG A 244 -1.30 -8.64 -1.79
C ARG A 244 -0.74 -8.74 -0.38
N GLN A 245 -1.51 -9.34 0.51
CA GLN A 245 -1.12 -9.59 1.88
C GLN A 245 -0.39 -10.93 1.92
N THR A 246 0.92 -10.87 2.10
CA THR A 246 1.80 -12.05 2.16
C THR A 246 2.17 -12.37 3.59
N ALA A 247 2.11 -13.66 3.95
CA ALA A 247 2.48 -14.20 5.24
C ALA A 247 3.32 -15.49 5.10
N LEU A 248 3.91 -15.96 6.19
CA LEU A 248 4.55 -17.27 6.24
C LEU A 248 3.47 -18.36 6.31
N LYS A 249 3.46 -19.31 5.38
CA LYS A 249 2.42 -20.34 5.27
C LYS A 249 2.26 -21.16 6.55
N SER A 250 3.37 -21.60 7.14
CA SER A 250 3.34 -22.33 8.41
C SER A 250 2.77 -21.52 9.58
N ASN A 251 2.94 -20.20 9.62
CA ASN A 251 2.34 -19.34 10.64
C ASN A 251 0.82 -19.20 10.43
N VAL A 252 0.38 -19.08 9.18
CA VAL A 252 -1.04 -19.01 8.82
C VAL A 252 -1.72 -20.32 9.23
N GLU A 253 -1.14 -21.47 8.92
CA GLU A 253 -1.66 -22.77 9.30
C GLU A 253 -1.77 -22.95 10.83
N ALA A 254 -0.77 -22.49 11.58
CA ALA A 254 -0.73 -22.60 13.04
C ALA A 254 -1.69 -21.64 13.76
N ASN A 255 -2.01 -20.49 13.17
CA ASN A 255 -2.77 -19.40 13.79
C ASN A 255 -3.90 -18.89 12.89
N ARG A 256 -4.56 -19.79 12.14
CA ARG A 256 -5.55 -19.46 11.12
C ARG A 256 -6.59 -18.43 11.60
N ASP A 257 -7.10 -18.57 12.83
CA ASP A 257 -8.11 -17.69 13.41
C ASP A 257 -7.64 -16.21 13.49
N ALA A 258 -6.37 -15.97 13.80
CA ALA A 258 -5.80 -14.63 13.83
C ALA A 258 -5.86 -13.95 12.44
N TYR A 259 -5.53 -14.68 11.38
CA TYR A 259 -5.55 -14.16 10.02
C TYR A 259 -6.97 -13.97 9.48
N VAL A 260 -7.91 -14.85 9.83
CA VAL A 260 -9.34 -14.65 9.50
C VAL A 260 -9.88 -13.38 10.18
N ARG A 261 -9.60 -13.18 11.47
CA ARG A 261 -10.00 -11.96 12.20
C ARG A 261 -9.35 -10.70 11.62
N PHE A 262 -8.10 -10.79 11.16
CA PHE A 262 -7.42 -9.69 10.47
C PHE A 262 -8.16 -9.30 9.19
N GLU A 263 -8.58 -10.28 8.38
CA GLU A 263 -9.37 -10.01 7.17
C GLU A 263 -10.80 -9.54 7.48
N ILE A 264 -11.43 -9.99 8.57
CA ILE A 264 -12.72 -9.46 9.03
C ILE A 264 -12.60 -7.95 9.30
N ALA A 265 -11.57 -7.52 10.01
CA ALA A 265 -11.34 -6.09 10.28
C ALA A 265 -11.09 -5.30 8.99
N ASN A 266 -10.32 -5.84 8.05
CA ASN A 266 -10.07 -5.23 6.75
C ASN A 266 -11.36 -5.11 5.89
N LEU A 267 -12.21 -6.13 5.90
CA LEU A 267 -13.50 -6.10 5.19
C LEU A 267 -14.48 -5.10 5.82
N ARG A 268 -14.44 -4.92 7.14
CA ARG A 268 -15.19 -3.85 7.83
C ARG A 268 -14.69 -2.45 7.39
N ALA A 269 -13.39 -2.28 7.22
CA ALA A 269 -12.82 -1.06 6.66
C ALA A 269 -13.24 -0.84 5.21
N MET A 270 -13.33 -1.91 4.40
CA MET A 270 -13.85 -1.85 3.05
C MET A 270 -15.33 -1.43 3.03
N MET A 271 -16.16 -1.96 3.93
CA MET A 271 -17.54 -1.54 4.09
C MET A 271 -17.62 -0.04 4.47
N LEU A 272 -16.80 0.42 5.42
CA LEU A 272 -16.74 1.84 5.79
C LEU A 272 -16.36 2.71 4.59
N MET A 273 -15.32 2.34 3.84
CA MET A 273 -14.91 3.05 2.63
C MET A 273 -16.08 3.22 1.64
N LEU A 274 -16.90 2.20 1.46
CA LEU A 274 -18.01 2.22 0.52
C LEU A 274 -19.26 2.94 1.05
N THR A 275 -19.39 3.11 2.37
CA THR A 275 -20.59 3.70 3.00
C THR A 275 -20.36 5.07 3.62
N ASP A 276 -19.14 5.39 4.03
CA ASP A 276 -18.77 6.66 4.69
C ASP A 276 -17.47 7.23 4.12
N LYS A 277 -17.62 7.93 3.02
CA LYS A 277 -16.49 8.58 2.32
C LYS A 277 -15.80 9.64 3.17
N GLU A 278 -16.54 10.43 3.91
CA GLU A 278 -16.01 11.54 4.71
C GLU A 278 -15.07 11.03 5.78
N THR A 279 -15.51 10.06 6.59
CA THR A 279 -14.68 9.42 7.61
C THR A 279 -13.46 8.73 6.99
N THR A 280 -13.64 8.01 5.89
CA THR A 280 -12.54 7.32 5.21
C THR A 280 -11.43 8.28 4.79
N ILE A 281 -11.78 9.39 4.11
CA ILE A 281 -10.81 10.39 3.66
C ILE A 281 -10.14 11.04 4.86
N ALA A 282 -10.91 11.48 5.86
CA ALA A 282 -10.37 12.14 7.04
C ALA A 282 -9.32 11.28 7.75
N LYS A 283 -9.60 9.98 7.94
CA LYS A 283 -8.68 9.05 8.60
C LYS A 283 -7.42 8.77 7.77
N LEU A 284 -7.55 8.60 6.46
CA LEU A 284 -6.39 8.37 5.58
C LEU A 284 -5.52 9.63 5.43
N VAL A 285 -6.10 10.83 5.44
CA VAL A 285 -5.38 12.11 5.47
C VAL A 285 -4.66 12.29 6.82
N GLU A 286 -5.32 12.02 7.94
CA GLU A 286 -4.73 12.08 9.28
C GLU A 286 -3.50 11.16 9.38
N PHE A 287 -3.63 9.91 8.94
CA PHE A 287 -2.54 8.94 8.93
C PHE A 287 -1.38 9.35 8.01
N SER A 288 -1.70 9.73 6.77
CA SER A 288 -0.67 9.90 5.73
C SER A 288 -0.04 11.29 5.72
N GLY A 289 -0.75 12.32 6.20
CA GLY A 289 -0.39 13.72 6.02
C GLY A 289 -0.44 14.18 4.55
N LEU A 290 -1.05 13.39 3.66
CA LEU A 290 -1.20 13.72 2.25
C LEU A 290 -2.34 14.71 2.03
N ASP A 291 -2.32 15.38 0.87
CA ASP A 291 -3.39 16.27 0.42
C ASP A 291 -4.72 15.51 0.29
N GLU A 292 -5.82 16.12 0.75
CA GLU A 292 -7.15 15.51 0.75
C GLU A 292 -7.61 15.12 -0.66
N GLN A 293 -7.39 15.99 -1.65
CA GLN A 293 -7.76 15.71 -3.03
C GLN A 293 -6.93 14.56 -3.61
N TYR A 294 -5.66 14.46 -3.22
CA TYR A 294 -4.81 13.32 -3.61
C TYR A 294 -5.37 12.01 -3.05
N VAL A 295 -5.71 11.96 -1.75
CA VAL A 295 -6.31 10.78 -1.11
C VAL A 295 -7.64 10.43 -1.77
N TYR A 296 -8.49 11.44 -2.04
CA TYR A 296 -9.75 11.26 -2.74
C TYR A 296 -9.56 10.62 -4.12
N ASN A 297 -8.64 11.14 -4.93
CA ASN A 297 -8.37 10.60 -6.27
C ASN A 297 -7.86 9.16 -6.21
N CYS A 298 -6.99 8.86 -5.25
CA CYS A 298 -6.49 7.50 -5.08
C CYS A 298 -7.60 6.49 -4.73
N ILE A 299 -8.52 6.85 -3.84
CA ILE A 299 -9.51 5.92 -3.27
C ILE A 299 -10.80 5.88 -4.10
N TYR A 300 -11.25 7.03 -4.66
CA TYR A 300 -12.60 7.17 -5.24
C TYR A 300 -12.62 7.50 -6.73
N ASP A 301 -11.55 8.07 -7.30
CA ASP A 301 -11.48 8.41 -8.72
C ASP A 301 -10.81 7.32 -9.59
N GLY A 302 -10.66 6.11 -9.04
CA GLY A 302 -10.20 4.94 -9.78
C GLY A 302 -8.69 4.84 -9.99
N VAL A 303 -7.88 5.77 -9.45
CA VAL A 303 -6.42 5.70 -9.54
C VAL A 303 -5.90 4.44 -8.86
N MET A 304 -6.44 4.08 -7.69
CA MET A 304 -6.20 2.78 -7.08
C MET A 304 -7.48 1.94 -7.11
N LYS A 305 -7.40 0.75 -7.68
CA LYS A 305 -8.48 -0.23 -7.61
C LYS A 305 -8.32 -1.06 -6.33
N ILE A 306 -9.01 -0.65 -5.27
CA ILE A 306 -8.98 -1.37 -3.98
C ILE A 306 -9.67 -2.73 -4.14
N SER A 307 -9.02 -3.79 -3.67
CA SER A 307 -9.57 -5.14 -3.66
C SER A 307 -8.94 -5.96 -2.55
N MET A 308 -9.76 -6.47 -1.64
CA MET A 308 -9.33 -7.34 -0.54
C MET A 308 -9.25 -8.81 -0.93
N ASP A 309 -9.74 -9.16 -2.13
CA ASP A 309 -9.69 -10.50 -2.71
C ASP A 309 -8.22 -10.95 -2.92
N PRO A 310 -7.79 -12.12 -2.44
CA PRO A 310 -6.45 -12.65 -2.70
C PRO A 310 -6.20 -12.93 -4.18
N SER A 311 -7.24 -13.30 -4.94
CA SER A 311 -7.25 -13.47 -6.40
C SER A 311 -6.21 -14.50 -6.89
N ALA A 312 -6.31 -15.76 -6.45
CA ALA A 312 -5.35 -16.82 -6.71
C ALA A 312 -5.02 -17.00 -8.21
N ASN A 313 -6.06 -17.05 -9.06
CA ASN A 313 -5.89 -17.20 -10.50
C ASN A 313 -5.13 -16.01 -11.12
N ARG A 314 -5.34 -14.80 -10.59
CA ARG A 314 -4.67 -13.58 -11.07
C ARG A 314 -3.23 -13.47 -10.57
N VAL A 315 -2.94 -13.99 -9.37
CA VAL A 315 -1.56 -14.11 -8.87
C VAL A 315 -0.77 -15.07 -9.76
N GLN A 316 -1.38 -16.20 -10.17
CA GLN A 316 -0.77 -17.14 -11.11
C GLN A 316 -0.54 -16.48 -12.49
N GLU A 317 -1.53 -15.80 -13.05
CA GLU A 317 -1.38 -15.06 -14.31
C GLU A 317 -0.24 -14.04 -14.24
N PHE A 318 -0.10 -13.34 -13.11
CA PHE A 318 0.98 -12.38 -12.94
C PHE A 318 2.36 -13.05 -12.81
N TYR A 319 2.42 -14.19 -12.15
CA TYR A 319 3.65 -15.01 -12.12
C TYR A 319 4.10 -15.41 -13.52
N GLU A 320 3.17 -15.81 -14.39
CA GLU A 320 3.43 -16.14 -15.80
C GLU A 320 3.91 -14.89 -16.60
N ILE A 321 3.38 -13.70 -16.29
CA ILE A 321 3.88 -12.43 -16.84
C ILE A 321 5.34 -12.22 -16.44
N MET A 322 5.69 -12.45 -15.18
CA MET A 322 7.07 -12.34 -14.71
C MET A 322 8.01 -13.33 -15.40
N GLN A 323 7.55 -14.56 -15.66
CA GLN A 323 8.30 -15.54 -16.45
C GLN A 323 8.49 -15.09 -17.91
N ALA A 324 7.42 -14.61 -18.55
CA ALA A 324 7.46 -14.12 -19.93
C ALA A 324 8.38 -12.91 -20.11
N ASN A 325 8.45 -12.05 -19.10
CA ASN A 325 9.33 -10.88 -19.07
C ASN A 325 10.78 -11.21 -18.67
N GLY A 326 11.05 -12.45 -18.21
CA GLY A 326 12.37 -12.90 -17.77
C GLY A 326 12.75 -12.47 -16.34
N ASP A 327 11.80 -12.03 -15.52
CA ASP A 327 12.01 -11.68 -14.11
C ASP A 327 12.06 -12.93 -13.21
N ILE A 328 11.42 -14.00 -13.66
CA ILE A 328 11.48 -15.36 -13.08
C ILE A 328 11.95 -16.30 -14.18
N ALA A 329 12.70 -17.34 -13.80
CA ALA A 329 13.17 -18.36 -14.74
C ALA A 329 11.98 -19.02 -15.46
N ALA A 330 12.06 -19.13 -16.80
CA ALA A 330 10.98 -19.68 -17.62
C ALA A 330 10.68 -21.16 -17.33
N ASP A 331 11.62 -21.88 -16.71
CA ASP A 331 11.50 -23.27 -16.30
C ASP A 331 11.15 -23.45 -14.80
N SER A 332 10.77 -22.37 -14.12
CA SER A 332 10.23 -22.44 -12.76
C SER A 332 8.86 -23.11 -12.79
N GLU A 333 8.71 -24.20 -12.04
CA GLU A 333 7.52 -25.06 -12.05
C GLU A 333 6.58 -24.79 -10.83
N TYR A 334 6.74 -23.65 -10.12
CA TYR A 334 5.87 -23.30 -9.02
C TYR A 334 4.49 -22.89 -9.51
N ASP A 335 3.46 -23.47 -8.92
CA ASP A 335 2.07 -23.04 -9.08
C ASP A 335 1.73 -22.06 -7.95
N MET A 336 1.49 -20.80 -8.31
CA MET A 336 1.19 -19.75 -7.32
C MET A 336 -0.16 -19.96 -6.66
N THR A 337 -1.07 -20.76 -7.23
CA THR A 337 -2.35 -21.05 -6.55
C THR A 337 -2.15 -21.90 -5.29
N ASP A 338 -1.09 -22.71 -5.22
CA ASP A 338 -0.68 -23.43 -4.00
C ASP A 338 -0.11 -22.50 -2.91
N HIS A 339 0.19 -21.26 -3.29
CA HIS A 339 0.72 -20.20 -2.44
C HIS A 339 -0.28 -19.06 -2.20
N VAL A 340 -1.58 -19.36 -2.33
CA VAL A 340 -2.68 -18.46 -1.97
C VAL A 340 -3.68 -19.22 -1.10
N ASP A 341 -3.81 -18.85 0.18
CA ASP A 341 -4.87 -19.34 1.05
C ASP A 341 -6.12 -18.45 0.94
N SER A 342 -6.86 -18.62 -0.16
CA SER A 342 -8.10 -17.88 -0.39
C SER A 342 -9.20 -18.23 0.63
N GLY A 343 -9.08 -19.34 1.33
CA GLY A 343 -10.00 -19.74 2.39
C GLY A 343 -10.00 -18.80 3.59
N ILE A 344 -8.89 -18.10 3.88
CA ILE A 344 -8.84 -17.07 4.93
C ILE A 344 -9.82 -15.95 4.60
N TYR A 345 -9.74 -15.41 3.37
CA TYR A 345 -10.64 -14.35 2.90
C TYR A 345 -12.09 -14.84 2.82
N TYR A 346 -12.33 -16.07 2.35
CA TYR A 346 -13.68 -16.65 2.28
C TYR A 346 -14.36 -16.74 3.65
N ASP A 347 -13.65 -17.25 4.66
CA ASP A 347 -14.16 -17.36 6.03
C ASP A 347 -14.44 -15.96 6.62
N ALA A 348 -13.57 -14.98 6.35
CA ALA A 348 -13.79 -13.60 6.77
C ALA A 348 -14.99 -12.98 6.06
N LEU A 349 -15.10 -13.15 4.74
CA LEU A 349 -16.20 -12.59 3.94
C LEU A 349 -17.56 -13.16 4.36
N THR A 350 -17.66 -14.47 4.54
CA THR A 350 -18.90 -15.11 5.03
C THR A 350 -19.25 -14.62 6.44
N THR A 351 -18.26 -14.43 7.30
CA THR A 351 -18.48 -13.91 8.65
C THR A 351 -19.04 -12.47 8.63
N VAL A 352 -18.48 -11.58 7.80
CA VAL A 352 -19.00 -10.19 7.73
C VAL A 352 -20.37 -10.14 7.05
N MET A 353 -20.66 -11.01 6.08
CA MET A 353 -21.99 -11.15 5.49
C MET A 353 -23.05 -11.52 6.54
N GLU A 354 -22.71 -12.41 7.46
CA GLU A 354 -23.61 -12.79 8.56
C GLU A 354 -23.79 -11.66 9.58
N ARG A 355 -22.69 -10.94 9.91
CA ARG A 355 -22.71 -9.86 10.91
C ARG A 355 -23.35 -8.57 10.40
N TYR A 356 -23.23 -8.28 9.10
CA TYR A 356 -23.69 -7.05 8.45
C TYR A 356 -24.52 -7.33 7.20
N PRO A 357 -25.67 -8.03 7.34
CA PRO A 357 -26.44 -8.53 6.19
C PRO A 357 -27.08 -7.41 5.33
N ASP A 358 -27.20 -6.21 5.87
CA ASP A 358 -27.84 -5.07 5.19
C ASP A 358 -26.87 -4.33 4.22
N PHE A 359 -25.60 -4.74 4.13
CA PHE A 359 -24.67 -4.13 3.21
C PHE A 359 -24.62 -4.87 1.87
N ASP A 360 -25.15 -4.24 0.83
CA ASP A 360 -25.31 -4.84 -0.51
C ASP A 360 -23.96 -5.19 -1.20
N GLY A 361 -22.84 -4.56 -0.78
CA GLY A 361 -21.53 -4.76 -1.40
C GLY A 361 -20.95 -6.17 -1.26
N TRP A 362 -21.42 -6.95 -0.28
CA TRP A 362 -20.90 -8.30 -0.04
C TRP A 362 -21.14 -9.26 -1.22
N THR A 363 -22.30 -9.14 -1.89
CA THR A 363 -22.64 -10.00 -3.04
C THR A 363 -21.60 -9.85 -4.14
N ALA A 364 -21.26 -8.62 -4.50
CA ALA A 364 -20.25 -8.37 -5.54
C ALA A 364 -18.85 -8.86 -5.13
N MET A 365 -18.50 -8.79 -3.83
CA MET A 365 -17.23 -9.33 -3.33
C MET A 365 -17.21 -10.86 -3.38
N MET A 366 -18.33 -11.52 -3.09
CA MET A 366 -18.43 -13.00 -3.21
C MET A 366 -18.37 -13.46 -4.67
N GLU A 367 -19.06 -12.76 -5.58
CA GLU A 367 -18.99 -13.04 -7.03
C GLU A 367 -17.53 -12.89 -7.54
N ALA A 368 -16.84 -11.83 -7.12
CA ALA A 368 -15.43 -11.64 -7.46
C ALA A 368 -14.54 -12.74 -6.88
N TYR A 369 -14.80 -13.18 -5.64
CA TYR A 369 -14.09 -14.30 -5.02
C TYR A 369 -14.25 -15.58 -5.83
N GLU A 370 -15.48 -15.92 -6.21
CA GLU A 370 -15.79 -17.13 -7.02
C GLU A 370 -15.08 -17.08 -8.38
N GLU A 371 -15.06 -15.92 -9.04
CA GLU A 371 -14.38 -15.74 -10.33
C GLU A 371 -12.84 -15.90 -10.21
N ASN A 372 -12.25 -15.38 -9.15
CA ASN A 372 -10.81 -15.24 -9.06
C ASN A 372 -10.10 -16.37 -8.29
N ASN A 373 -10.83 -17.22 -7.56
CA ASN A 373 -10.22 -18.20 -6.65
C ASN A 373 -10.75 -19.64 -6.80
N LEU A 374 -11.79 -19.87 -7.64
CA LEU A 374 -12.40 -21.20 -7.88
C LEU A 374 -12.26 -21.69 -9.35
#